data_4789f5c82a3bc2869f86963c6190bff5
#
_entry.id   4789f5c82a3bc2869f86963c6190bff5
#
_cell.length_a   1.000
_cell.length_b   1.000
_cell.length_c   1.000
_cell.angle_alpha   90.00
_cell.angle_beta   90.00
_cell.angle_gamma   90.00
#
_symmetry.space_group_name_H-M   'P 1'
#
loop_
_entity.id
_entity.type
_entity.pdbx_description
1 polymer ?
#
loop_
_entity_poly.entity_id
_entity_poly.type
_entity_poly.pdbx_seq_one_letter_code
_entity_poly.pdbx_strand_id
1 'polypeptide(L)'
;MKKSFDYIICGAGASGLLLANAMIEDKFFRDKKILLIEKDKKSINDRTWGLWDNKTNVLDSILYKSCDNAEFIGKSFKKHFLLEPYKYKMIRAIDFYSHFLKKVENAPNFEYVNASISEIISNSTDNYINTSIGNFKAKLIFSSLPKNDKMNLKKYPLLNQSFIGWTIETEEDVFDEKTMTLMDFNRNQKDETRFIYVLPFSSRKALVEYTLFSEKIISNQDYENGIKEYLLKELTLF
;
A
#
# COMPACT_ATOMS: atom_id res chain seq x y z
N MET A 1 34.28 6.22 -10.95
CA MET A 1 33.88 4.98 -11.69
C MET A 1 32.42 4.68 -11.41
N LYS A 2 31.65 4.33 -12.45
CA LYS A 2 30.27 3.85 -12.25
C LYS A 2 30.31 2.49 -11.57
N LYS A 3 29.70 2.35 -10.37
CA LYS A 3 29.58 1.05 -9.69
C LYS A 3 28.61 0.17 -10.50
N SER A 4 28.99 -1.09 -10.75
CA SER A 4 28.25 -1.99 -11.63
C SER A 4 27.64 -3.14 -10.83
N PHE A 5 26.36 -3.45 -11.16
CA PHE A 5 25.57 -4.52 -10.57
C PHE A 5 25.02 -5.44 -11.66
N ASP A 6 24.56 -6.61 -11.29
CA ASP A 6 23.77 -7.46 -12.17
C ASP A 6 22.34 -6.94 -12.26
N TYR A 7 21.77 -6.54 -11.10
CA TYR A 7 20.39 -6.05 -10.99
C TYR A 7 20.32 -4.78 -10.14
N ILE A 8 19.42 -3.87 -10.52
CA ILE A 8 19.03 -2.73 -9.71
C ILE A 8 17.53 -2.78 -9.51
N ILE A 9 17.09 -2.61 -8.25
CA ILE A 9 15.69 -2.46 -7.86
C ILE A 9 15.49 -1.01 -7.42
N CYS A 10 14.71 -0.26 -8.17
CA CYS A 10 14.39 1.14 -7.92
C CYS A 10 13.08 1.25 -7.14
N GLY A 11 13.20 1.58 -5.84
CA GLY A 11 12.11 1.71 -4.89
C GLY A 11 12.02 0.52 -3.92
N ALA A 12 12.05 0.81 -2.62
CA ALA A 12 11.84 -0.15 -1.53
C ALA A 12 10.39 -0.07 -0.97
N GLY A 13 9.42 0.08 -1.86
CA GLY A 13 8.00 -0.11 -1.55
C GLY A 13 7.64 -1.59 -1.53
N ALA A 14 6.33 -1.91 -1.45
CA ALA A 14 5.88 -3.30 -1.38
C ALA A 14 6.41 -4.17 -2.53
N SER A 15 6.30 -3.71 -3.79
CA SER A 15 6.77 -4.49 -4.95
C SER A 15 8.28 -4.69 -4.97
N GLY A 16 9.06 -3.65 -4.65
CA GLY A 16 10.52 -3.74 -4.65
C GLY A 16 11.06 -4.65 -3.55
N LEU A 17 10.49 -4.57 -2.34
CA LEU A 17 10.90 -5.43 -1.22
C LEU A 17 10.45 -6.89 -1.39
N LEU A 18 9.27 -7.14 -1.95
CA LEU A 18 8.84 -8.50 -2.28
C LEU A 18 9.70 -9.11 -3.39
N LEU A 19 10.08 -8.32 -4.41
CA LEU A 19 11.02 -8.77 -5.43
C LEU A 19 12.40 -9.07 -4.81
N ALA A 20 12.92 -8.18 -3.96
CA ALA A 20 14.17 -8.42 -3.26
C ALA A 20 14.12 -9.70 -2.42
N ASN A 21 13.03 -9.93 -1.67
CA ASN A 21 12.84 -11.16 -0.92
C ASN A 21 12.83 -12.40 -1.82
N ALA A 22 12.13 -12.37 -2.94
CA ALA A 22 12.09 -13.47 -3.90
C ALA A 22 13.50 -13.77 -4.45
N MET A 23 14.30 -12.73 -4.75
CA MET A 23 15.68 -12.89 -5.20
C MET A 23 16.61 -13.43 -4.10
N ILE A 24 16.38 -13.09 -2.83
CA ILE A 24 17.16 -13.62 -1.69
C ILE A 24 16.91 -15.14 -1.53
N GLU A 25 15.66 -15.57 -1.67
CA GLU A 25 15.28 -16.98 -1.49
C GLU A 25 15.70 -17.86 -2.68
N ASP A 26 15.83 -17.32 -3.89
CA ASP A 26 16.18 -18.06 -5.09
C ASP A 26 17.70 -18.23 -5.25
N LYS A 27 18.14 -19.48 -5.37
CA LYS A 27 19.55 -19.87 -5.56
C LYS A 27 20.21 -19.23 -6.79
N PHE A 28 19.44 -18.91 -7.82
CA PHE A 28 19.94 -18.27 -9.05
C PHE A 28 20.60 -16.92 -8.78
N PHE A 29 20.15 -16.20 -7.76
CA PHE A 29 20.65 -14.86 -7.47
C PHE A 29 21.82 -14.81 -6.47
N ARG A 30 22.24 -15.93 -5.90
CA ARG A 30 23.25 -15.96 -4.83
C ARG A 30 24.60 -15.36 -5.20
N ASP A 31 25.01 -15.50 -6.46
CA ASP A 31 26.26 -14.97 -7.01
C ASP A 31 26.09 -13.64 -7.73
N LYS A 32 24.89 -13.06 -7.74
CA LYS A 32 24.58 -11.81 -8.44
C LYS A 32 24.69 -10.63 -7.48
N LYS A 33 25.26 -9.53 -7.97
CA LYS A 33 25.32 -8.25 -7.23
C LYS A 33 24.03 -7.48 -7.46
N ILE A 34 23.30 -7.20 -6.40
CA ILE A 34 21.99 -6.55 -6.49
C ILE A 34 22.01 -5.25 -5.68
N LEU A 35 21.56 -4.17 -6.29
CA LEU A 35 21.35 -2.88 -5.64
C LEU A 35 19.85 -2.67 -5.40
N LEU A 36 19.46 -2.42 -4.17
CA LEU A 36 18.16 -1.86 -3.82
C LEU A 36 18.33 -0.39 -3.46
N ILE A 37 17.60 0.51 -4.12
CA ILE A 37 17.72 1.94 -3.88
C ILE A 37 16.37 2.58 -3.58
N GLU A 38 16.34 3.43 -2.54
CA GLU A 38 15.12 4.10 -2.06
C GLU A 38 15.46 5.48 -1.50
N LYS A 39 14.63 6.47 -1.77
CA LYS A 39 14.81 7.84 -1.27
C LYS A 39 14.38 8.02 0.19
N ASP A 40 13.35 7.28 0.64
CA ASP A 40 12.78 7.39 1.97
C ASP A 40 13.42 6.38 2.93
N LYS A 41 13.61 6.76 4.19
CA LYS A 41 14.22 5.89 5.21
C LYS A 41 13.34 4.70 5.60
N LYS A 42 12.06 4.68 5.22
CA LYS A 42 11.10 3.62 5.56
C LYS A 42 10.96 3.34 7.06
N SER A 43 11.07 4.38 7.88
CA SER A 43 11.09 4.32 9.35
C SER A 43 9.77 4.71 10.01
N ILE A 44 8.73 5.00 9.22
CA ILE A 44 7.41 5.41 9.71
C ILE A 44 6.31 4.52 9.12
N ASN A 45 5.16 4.48 9.78
CA ASN A 45 3.98 3.79 9.27
C ASN A 45 3.21 4.69 8.31
N ASP A 46 3.77 4.93 7.12
CA ASP A 46 3.26 5.87 6.12
C ASP A 46 2.05 5.35 5.33
N ARG A 47 1.72 4.06 5.46
CA ARG A 47 0.58 3.42 4.78
C ARG A 47 0.18 2.09 5.40
N THR A 48 -0.97 1.61 4.98
CA THR A 48 -1.50 0.30 5.31
C THR A 48 -1.77 -0.46 4.01
N TRP A 49 -1.41 -1.72 3.95
CA TRP A 49 -1.78 -2.60 2.84
C TRP A 49 -2.85 -3.58 3.27
N GLY A 50 -3.92 -3.63 2.49
CA GLY A 50 -4.93 -4.68 2.56
C GLY A 50 -4.77 -5.66 1.40
N LEU A 51 -4.92 -6.95 1.67
CA LEU A 51 -4.83 -7.98 0.65
C LEU A 51 -5.83 -9.11 0.90
N TRP A 52 -6.29 -9.72 -0.17
CA TRP A 52 -7.09 -10.94 -0.16
C TRP A 52 -6.16 -12.14 -0.31
N ASP A 53 -6.26 -13.08 0.62
CA ASP A 53 -5.40 -14.26 0.56
C ASP A 53 -6.11 -15.49 1.15
N ASN A 54 -5.92 -16.63 0.51
CA ASN A 54 -6.48 -17.92 0.93
C ASN A 54 -5.41 -18.93 1.36
N LYS A 55 -4.15 -18.49 1.49
CA LYS A 55 -3.02 -19.34 1.85
C LYS A 55 -2.14 -18.68 2.89
N THR A 56 -1.41 -19.50 3.61
CA THR A 56 -0.31 -19.04 4.44
C THR A 56 0.90 -18.71 3.57
N ASN A 57 1.49 -17.55 3.80
CA ASN A 57 2.67 -17.09 3.07
C ASN A 57 3.60 -16.25 3.96
N VAL A 58 4.66 -15.70 3.36
CA VAL A 58 5.68 -14.91 4.08
C VAL A 58 5.11 -13.70 4.83
N LEU A 59 3.96 -13.19 4.41
CA LEU A 59 3.33 -12.00 5.00
C LEU A 59 2.58 -12.32 6.30
N ASP A 60 2.22 -13.59 6.57
CA ASP A 60 1.46 -13.95 7.77
C ASP A 60 2.23 -13.66 9.08
N SER A 61 3.56 -13.68 9.03
CA SER A 61 4.40 -13.37 10.19
C SER A 61 4.38 -11.88 10.60
N ILE A 62 3.85 -11.01 9.74
CA ILE A 62 3.81 -9.56 9.93
C ILE A 62 2.40 -8.98 9.81
N LEU A 63 1.37 -9.84 9.88
CA LEU A 63 -0.02 -9.40 9.86
C LEU A 63 -0.33 -8.58 11.12
N TYR A 64 -0.95 -7.44 10.91
CA TYR A 64 -1.49 -6.64 11.99
C TYR A 64 -2.92 -7.04 12.35
N LYS A 65 -3.74 -7.33 11.32
CA LYS A 65 -5.14 -7.76 11.46
C LYS A 65 -5.55 -8.67 10.32
N SER A 66 -6.53 -9.54 10.61
CA SER A 66 -7.21 -10.35 9.62
C SER A 66 -8.71 -10.37 9.91
N CYS A 67 -9.55 -10.24 8.88
CA CYS A 67 -11.00 -10.34 8.96
C CYS A 67 -11.49 -11.54 8.16
N ASP A 68 -12.45 -12.26 8.72
CA ASP A 68 -13.09 -13.44 8.12
C ASP A 68 -14.37 -13.07 7.36
N ASN A 69 -14.93 -11.90 7.67
CA ASN A 69 -16.18 -11.41 7.11
C ASN A 69 -16.01 -9.99 6.53
N ALA A 70 -16.87 -9.66 5.58
CA ALA A 70 -17.00 -8.31 5.07
C ALA A 70 -18.46 -7.89 4.95
N GLU A 71 -18.70 -6.59 5.07
CA GLU A 71 -19.96 -5.95 4.76
C GLU A 71 -19.82 -5.02 3.55
N PHE A 72 -20.86 -5.00 2.74
CA PHE A 72 -21.05 -4.07 1.66
C PHE A 72 -22.40 -3.39 1.84
N ILE A 73 -22.41 -2.06 1.88
CA ILE A 73 -23.60 -1.28 2.23
C ILE A 73 -23.93 -0.32 1.08
N GLY A 74 -25.15 -0.40 0.58
CA GLY A 74 -25.73 0.53 -0.37
C GLY A 74 -26.88 1.32 0.24
N LYS A 75 -27.45 2.25 -0.50
CA LYS A 75 -28.54 3.13 -0.02
C LYS A 75 -29.75 2.36 0.53
N SER A 76 -30.08 1.19 -0.06
CA SER A 76 -31.28 0.40 0.27
C SER A 76 -30.98 -1.05 0.62
N PHE A 77 -29.70 -1.41 0.78
CA PHE A 77 -29.32 -2.77 1.13
C PHE A 77 -28.04 -2.80 1.98
N LYS A 78 -27.94 -3.82 2.82
CA LYS A 78 -26.73 -4.20 3.54
C LYS A 78 -26.51 -5.69 3.29
N LYS A 79 -25.34 -6.06 2.82
CA LYS A 79 -24.96 -7.46 2.57
C LYS A 79 -23.75 -7.80 3.41
N HIS A 80 -23.92 -8.81 4.24
CA HIS A 80 -22.84 -9.45 4.99
C HIS A 80 -22.44 -10.75 4.27
N PHE A 81 -21.16 -11.06 4.20
CA PHE A 81 -20.68 -12.29 3.60
C PHE A 81 -19.40 -12.79 4.26
N LEU A 82 -19.36 -14.11 4.40
CA LEU A 82 -18.17 -14.84 4.81
C LEU A 82 -17.17 -14.80 3.63
N LEU A 83 -15.91 -14.50 3.92
CA LEU A 83 -14.86 -14.38 2.91
C LEU A 83 -14.24 -15.72 2.50
N GLU A 84 -14.55 -16.81 3.20
CA GLU A 84 -14.01 -18.14 2.92
C GLU A 84 -14.10 -18.53 1.43
N PRO A 85 -13.02 -19.07 0.81
CA PRO A 85 -11.76 -19.50 1.43
C PRO A 85 -10.73 -18.39 1.66
N TYR A 86 -11.07 -17.14 1.37
CA TYR A 86 -10.19 -16.00 1.54
C TYR A 86 -10.33 -15.40 2.94
N LYS A 87 -9.30 -14.63 3.31
CA LYS A 87 -9.34 -13.67 4.40
C LYS A 87 -8.92 -12.32 3.87
N TYR A 88 -9.43 -11.26 4.47
CA TYR A 88 -8.88 -9.93 4.26
C TYR A 88 -7.79 -9.71 5.30
N LYS A 89 -6.56 -9.59 4.85
CA LYS A 89 -5.37 -9.45 5.68
C LYS A 89 -4.86 -8.02 5.59
N MET A 90 -4.42 -7.47 6.72
CA MET A 90 -3.88 -6.11 6.82
C MET A 90 -2.46 -6.12 7.36
N ILE A 91 -1.60 -5.33 6.75
CA ILE A 91 -0.20 -5.15 7.13
C ILE A 91 0.10 -3.66 7.26
N ARG A 92 0.74 -3.28 8.36
CA ARG A 92 1.26 -1.91 8.52
C ARG A 92 2.58 -1.77 7.78
N ALA A 93 2.79 -0.60 7.16
CA ALA A 93 4.01 -0.32 6.42
C ALA A 93 5.27 -0.50 7.27
N ILE A 94 5.26 -0.04 8.52
CA ILE A 94 6.42 -0.15 9.40
C ILE A 94 6.83 -1.60 9.68
N ASP A 95 5.87 -2.50 9.86
CA ASP A 95 6.14 -3.92 10.10
C ASP A 95 6.70 -4.58 8.83
N PHE A 96 6.13 -4.25 7.69
CA PHE A 96 6.59 -4.71 6.39
C PHE A 96 8.01 -4.25 6.08
N TYR A 97 8.29 -2.96 6.23
CA TYR A 97 9.61 -2.40 5.98
C TYR A 97 10.66 -3.02 6.89
N SER A 98 10.39 -3.09 8.20
CA SER A 98 11.31 -3.66 9.18
C SER A 98 11.65 -5.12 8.86
N HIS A 99 10.65 -5.92 8.49
CA HIS A 99 10.83 -7.33 8.16
C HIS A 99 11.71 -7.52 6.92
N PHE A 100 11.36 -6.87 5.81
CA PHE A 100 12.04 -7.12 4.54
C PHE A 100 13.37 -6.39 4.40
N LEU A 101 13.53 -5.17 4.94
CA LEU A 101 14.82 -4.48 4.94
C LEU A 101 15.86 -5.24 5.75
N LYS A 102 15.48 -5.81 6.91
CA LYS A 102 16.38 -6.67 7.68
C LYS A 102 16.88 -7.88 6.88
N LYS A 103 16.05 -8.49 6.04
CA LYS A 103 16.46 -9.57 5.13
C LYS A 103 17.45 -9.07 4.08
N VAL A 104 17.19 -7.90 3.48
CA VAL A 104 18.09 -7.27 2.50
C VAL A 104 19.45 -6.96 3.14
N GLU A 105 19.48 -6.37 4.32
CA GLU A 105 20.70 -6.02 5.05
C GLU A 105 21.56 -7.24 5.42
N ASN A 106 20.91 -8.37 5.69
CA ASN A 106 21.59 -9.64 6.00
C ASN A 106 22.01 -10.44 4.75
N ALA A 107 21.61 -10.04 3.55
CA ALA A 107 21.95 -10.75 2.31
C ALA A 107 23.29 -10.22 1.74
N PRO A 108 24.34 -11.06 1.71
CA PRO A 108 25.71 -10.60 1.38
C PRO A 108 25.88 -10.10 -0.05
N ASN A 109 24.98 -10.45 -0.95
CA ASN A 109 24.97 -10.07 -2.36
C ASN A 109 24.08 -8.87 -2.67
N PHE A 110 23.40 -8.33 -1.65
CA PHE A 110 22.61 -7.10 -1.74
C PHE A 110 23.37 -5.89 -1.20
N GLU A 111 23.14 -4.76 -1.83
CA GLU A 111 23.51 -3.44 -1.34
C GLU A 111 22.24 -2.60 -1.25
N TYR A 112 21.95 -2.06 -0.07
CA TYR A 112 20.88 -1.10 0.14
C TYR A 112 21.43 0.31 0.20
N VAL A 113 20.85 1.21 -0.60
CA VAL A 113 21.29 2.60 -0.70
C VAL A 113 20.11 3.54 -0.55
N ASN A 114 20.23 4.48 0.39
CA ASN A 114 19.25 5.54 0.56
C ASN A 114 19.64 6.76 -0.29
N ALA A 115 19.00 6.90 -1.46
CA ALA A 115 19.23 8.00 -2.38
C ALA A 115 18.03 8.21 -3.31
N SER A 116 17.86 9.45 -3.79
CA SER A 116 16.86 9.76 -4.81
C SER A 116 17.38 9.41 -6.21
N ILE A 117 16.49 8.86 -7.03
CA ILE A 117 16.74 8.57 -8.45
C ILE A 117 16.18 9.73 -9.24
N SER A 118 17.03 10.38 -10.04
CA SER A 118 16.63 11.46 -10.93
C SER A 118 16.27 10.96 -12.33
N GLU A 119 16.89 9.86 -12.78
CA GLU A 119 16.66 9.35 -14.12
C GLU A 119 17.00 7.85 -14.22
N ILE A 120 16.25 7.14 -15.04
CA ILE A 120 16.53 5.75 -15.43
C ILE A 120 16.73 5.73 -16.93
N ILE A 121 17.90 5.28 -17.38
CA ILE A 121 18.25 5.17 -18.78
C ILE A 121 18.40 3.70 -19.12
N SER A 122 17.62 3.25 -20.10
CA SER A 122 17.66 1.88 -20.61
C SER A 122 17.57 1.92 -22.14
N ASN A 123 18.62 1.46 -22.79
CA ASN A 123 18.68 1.33 -24.25
C ASN A 123 19.40 0.02 -24.63
N SER A 124 19.63 -0.20 -25.91
CA SER A 124 20.24 -1.43 -26.41
C SER A 124 21.69 -1.69 -25.91
N THR A 125 22.40 -0.66 -25.46
CA THR A 125 23.81 -0.76 -25.05
C THR A 125 24.02 -0.53 -23.56
N ASP A 126 23.19 0.30 -22.92
CA ASP A 126 23.41 0.76 -21.56
C ASP A 126 22.12 0.80 -20.75
N ASN A 127 22.23 0.24 -19.52
CA ASN A 127 21.22 0.38 -18.50
C ASN A 127 21.86 0.98 -17.25
N TYR A 128 21.45 2.19 -16.87
CA TYR A 128 21.97 2.86 -15.68
C TYR A 128 20.94 3.80 -15.07
N ILE A 129 21.17 4.13 -13.80
CA ILE A 129 20.39 5.12 -13.07
C ILE A 129 21.30 6.29 -12.65
N ASN A 130 20.76 7.50 -12.71
CA ASN A 130 21.32 8.70 -12.14
C ASN A 130 20.68 8.97 -10.79
N THR A 131 21.50 9.21 -9.77
CA THR A 131 21.04 9.40 -8.39
C THR A 131 21.69 10.59 -7.72
N SER A 132 21.20 11.00 -6.55
CA SER A 132 21.77 12.08 -5.76
C SER A 132 23.20 11.82 -5.25
N ILE A 133 23.68 10.57 -5.31
CA ILE A 133 25.02 10.18 -4.82
C ILE A 133 25.92 9.61 -5.91
N GLY A 134 25.50 9.65 -7.16
CA GLY A 134 26.25 9.14 -8.30
C GLY A 134 25.44 8.22 -9.20
N ASN A 135 26.13 7.60 -10.16
CA ASN A 135 25.51 6.79 -11.18
C ASN A 135 25.84 5.31 -10.98
N PHE A 136 24.82 4.46 -11.15
CA PHE A 136 24.96 3.00 -11.05
C PHE A 136 24.54 2.35 -12.36
N LYS A 137 25.31 1.34 -12.80
CA LYS A 137 25.04 0.56 -14.01
C LYS A 137 24.56 -0.84 -13.64
N ALA A 138 23.63 -1.41 -14.43
CA ALA A 138 23.20 -2.79 -14.24
C ALA A 138 22.93 -3.49 -15.57
N LYS A 139 22.90 -4.83 -15.56
CA LYS A 139 22.40 -5.62 -16.69
C LYS A 139 20.90 -5.46 -16.87
N LEU A 140 20.16 -5.40 -15.73
CA LEU A 140 18.72 -5.21 -15.72
C LEU A 140 18.28 -4.31 -14.56
N ILE A 141 17.29 -3.45 -14.84
CA ILE A 141 16.72 -2.52 -13.85
C ILE A 141 15.22 -2.81 -13.69
N PHE A 142 14.80 -3.04 -12.46
CA PHE A 142 13.40 -3.11 -12.06
C PHE A 142 13.01 -1.78 -11.43
N SER A 143 11.92 -1.18 -11.87
CA SER A 143 11.48 0.11 -11.37
C SER A 143 10.02 0.09 -10.96
N SER A 144 9.75 0.52 -9.73
CA SER A 144 8.42 0.84 -9.23
C SER A 144 8.10 2.34 -9.27
N LEU A 145 8.98 3.14 -9.87
CA LEU A 145 8.76 4.58 -10.02
C LEU A 145 7.68 4.82 -11.07
N PRO A 146 6.73 5.75 -10.80
CA PRO A 146 5.68 6.05 -11.76
C PRO A 146 6.29 6.64 -13.04
N LYS A 147 5.81 6.17 -14.19
CA LYS A 147 6.11 6.78 -15.49
C LYS A 147 5.06 7.83 -15.79
N ASN A 148 5.51 9.01 -16.19
CA ASN A 148 4.64 10.07 -16.70
C ASN A 148 4.36 9.82 -18.20
N ASP A 149 3.71 8.70 -18.52
CA ASP A 149 3.27 8.44 -19.88
C ASP A 149 2.09 9.35 -20.21
N LYS A 150 2.11 9.96 -21.40
CA LYS A 150 0.98 10.76 -21.90
C LYS A 150 -0.22 9.84 -22.15
N MET A 151 -1.15 9.79 -21.20
CA MET A 151 -2.39 9.04 -21.35
C MET A 151 -3.34 9.74 -22.31
N ASN A 152 -4.03 8.97 -23.14
CA ASN A 152 -5.12 9.49 -23.96
C ASN A 152 -6.40 9.64 -23.09
N LEU A 153 -6.51 10.76 -22.39
CA LEU A 153 -7.64 11.05 -21.48
C LEU A 153 -9.01 11.13 -22.17
N LYS A 154 -9.04 11.34 -23.50
CA LYS A 154 -10.30 11.32 -24.25
C LYS A 154 -10.86 9.90 -24.36
N LYS A 155 -10.00 8.90 -24.42
CA LYS A 155 -10.38 7.49 -24.52
C LYS A 155 -10.48 6.81 -23.14
N TYR A 156 -9.62 7.20 -22.21
CA TYR A 156 -9.50 6.59 -20.88
C TYR A 156 -9.66 7.66 -19.82
N PRO A 157 -10.80 7.72 -19.10
CA PRO A 157 -10.99 8.67 -18.02
C PRO A 157 -9.97 8.41 -16.89
N LEU A 158 -9.45 9.48 -16.33
CA LEU A 158 -8.57 9.44 -15.16
C LEU A 158 -9.33 10.02 -13.98
N LEU A 159 -9.53 9.21 -12.95
CA LEU A 159 -10.09 9.64 -11.68
C LEU A 159 -9.02 9.60 -10.58
N ASN A 160 -9.05 10.58 -9.70
CA ASN A 160 -8.26 10.56 -8.49
C ASN A 160 -8.98 9.68 -7.46
N GLN A 161 -8.28 8.66 -6.97
CA GLN A 161 -8.67 8.00 -5.74
C GLN A 161 -7.99 8.71 -4.59
N SER A 162 -8.77 9.34 -3.74
CA SER A 162 -8.27 10.11 -2.60
C SER A 162 -9.08 9.82 -1.35
N PHE A 163 -8.43 9.83 -0.20
CA PHE A 163 -9.06 9.48 1.08
C PHE A 163 -8.32 10.11 2.26
N ILE A 164 -9.05 10.27 3.37
CA ILE A 164 -8.50 10.49 4.71
C ILE A 164 -9.03 9.39 5.61
N GLY A 165 -8.17 8.83 6.43
CA GLY A 165 -8.50 7.82 7.43
C GLY A 165 -8.16 8.31 8.83
N TRP A 166 -9.08 8.05 9.77
CA TRP A 166 -8.87 8.25 11.20
C TRP A 166 -8.82 6.91 11.92
N THR A 167 -7.88 6.76 12.83
CA THR A 167 -7.94 5.70 13.83
C THR A 167 -8.84 6.16 14.96
N ILE A 168 -9.98 5.49 15.11
CA ILE A 168 -10.98 5.79 16.13
C ILE A 168 -10.78 4.83 17.30
N GLU A 169 -10.88 5.37 18.51
CA GLU A 169 -10.90 4.60 19.76
C GLU A 169 -12.12 5.00 20.58
N THR A 170 -12.88 4.01 21.05
CA THR A 170 -14.18 4.19 21.73
C THR A 170 -14.12 3.66 23.16
N GLU A 171 -14.94 4.21 24.06
CA GLU A 171 -15.05 3.73 25.44
C GLU A 171 -15.80 2.40 25.52
N GLU A 172 -16.74 2.17 24.60
CA GLU A 172 -17.57 0.97 24.53
C GLU A 172 -17.21 0.08 23.34
N ASP A 173 -17.65 -1.17 23.36
CA ASP A 173 -17.49 -2.14 22.29
C ASP A 173 -18.48 -1.84 21.15
N VAL A 174 -18.02 -1.24 20.07
CA VAL A 174 -18.86 -0.82 18.93
C VAL A 174 -18.49 -1.51 17.61
N PHE A 175 -17.33 -2.15 17.54
CA PHE A 175 -16.85 -2.80 16.31
C PHE A 175 -16.89 -4.32 16.43
N ASP A 176 -17.33 -5.00 15.36
CA ASP A 176 -17.12 -6.44 15.21
C ASP A 176 -15.70 -6.69 14.68
N GLU A 177 -14.84 -7.25 15.52
CA GLU A 177 -13.43 -7.49 15.20
C GLU A 177 -13.19 -8.41 13.99
N LYS A 178 -14.18 -9.21 13.61
CA LYS A 178 -14.07 -10.19 12.53
C LYS A 178 -14.62 -9.69 11.21
N THR A 179 -15.35 -8.58 11.23
CA THR A 179 -16.07 -8.06 10.07
C THR A 179 -15.55 -6.67 9.68
N MET A 180 -15.02 -6.54 8.46
CA MET A 180 -14.67 -5.24 7.89
C MET A 180 -15.85 -4.68 7.09
N THR A 181 -16.03 -3.37 7.10
CA THR A 181 -16.90 -2.70 6.11
C THR A 181 -16.06 -2.39 4.89
N LEU A 182 -16.26 -3.17 3.81
CA LEU A 182 -15.47 -3.03 2.58
C LEU A 182 -15.77 -1.72 1.86
N MET A 183 -17.07 -1.42 1.71
CA MET A 183 -17.57 -0.17 1.11
C MET A 183 -18.96 0.13 1.63
N ASP A 184 -19.12 1.26 2.30
CA ASP A 184 -20.43 1.81 2.68
C ASP A 184 -20.73 3.00 1.76
N PHE A 185 -21.58 2.78 0.76
CA PHE A 185 -22.07 3.79 -0.18
C PHE A 185 -23.31 4.52 0.30
N ASN A 186 -23.81 4.26 1.51
CA ASN A 186 -24.97 4.95 2.07
C ASN A 186 -24.64 6.40 2.45
N ARG A 187 -24.12 7.13 1.48
CA ARG A 187 -23.68 8.54 1.56
C ARG A 187 -24.22 9.31 0.37
N ASN A 188 -24.29 10.64 0.52
CA ASN A 188 -24.61 11.51 -0.62
C ASN A 188 -23.46 11.45 -1.63
N GLN A 189 -23.69 10.92 -2.81
CA GLN A 189 -22.68 10.67 -3.83
C GLN A 189 -22.21 11.93 -4.55
N LYS A 190 -23.03 13.02 -4.61
CA LYS A 190 -22.69 14.31 -5.24
C LYS A 190 -22.08 14.16 -6.65
N ASP A 191 -22.65 13.23 -7.45
CA ASP A 191 -22.20 12.87 -8.81
C ASP A 191 -20.78 12.30 -8.90
N GLU A 192 -20.25 11.80 -7.78
CA GLU A 192 -18.96 11.14 -7.66
C GLU A 192 -19.14 9.75 -7.00
N THR A 193 -18.07 8.97 -6.89
CA THR A 193 -18.14 7.74 -6.11
C THR A 193 -17.54 7.97 -4.72
N ARG A 194 -18.37 7.89 -3.68
CA ARG A 194 -18.00 8.14 -2.28
C ARG A 194 -18.42 6.99 -1.39
N PHE A 195 -17.51 6.54 -0.54
CA PHE A 195 -17.81 5.49 0.43
C PHE A 195 -16.96 5.62 1.70
N ILE A 196 -17.45 4.97 2.75
CA ILE A 196 -16.68 4.73 3.98
C ILE A 196 -16.15 3.30 3.96
N TYR A 197 -14.92 3.16 4.39
CA TYR A 197 -14.26 1.90 4.69
C TYR A 197 -14.02 1.83 6.20
N VAL A 198 -14.30 0.67 6.83
CA VAL A 198 -14.02 0.46 8.25
C VAL A 198 -13.25 -0.83 8.43
N LEU A 199 -12.08 -0.73 9.05
CA LEU A 199 -11.26 -1.88 9.39
C LEU A 199 -11.08 -1.94 10.90
N PRO A 200 -11.78 -2.83 11.60
CA PRO A 200 -11.70 -2.98 13.05
C PRO A 200 -10.37 -3.64 13.45
N PHE A 201 -9.70 -3.07 14.43
CA PHE A 201 -8.51 -3.65 15.07
C PHE A 201 -8.87 -4.41 16.34
N SER A 202 -9.87 -3.90 17.06
CA SER A 202 -10.49 -4.52 18.22
C SER A 202 -11.97 -4.11 18.29
N SER A 203 -12.70 -4.58 19.30
CA SER A 203 -14.09 -4.15 19.56
C SER A 203 -14.22 -2.63 19.81
N ARG A 204 -13.11 -1.95 20.20
CA ARG A 204 -13.07 -0.53 20.54
C ARG A 204 -12.17 0.31 19.64
N LYS A 205 -11.52 -0.28 18.66
CA LYS A 205 -10.57 0.44 17.82
C LYS A 205 -10.70 0.05 16.37
N ALA A 206 -10.81 1.04 15.48
CA ALA A 206 -10.88 0.81 14.04
C ALA A 206 -10.23 1.93 13.24
N LEU A 207 -9.79 1.61 12.03
CA LEU A 207 -9.53 2.58 10.99
C LEU A 207 -10.86 2.88 10.28
N VAL A 208 -11.20 4.15 10.17
CA VAL A 208 -12.37 4.64 9.42
C VAL A 208 -11.87 5.58 8.34
N GLU A 209 -12.10 5.25 7.07
CA GLU A 209 -11.64 6.03 5.93
C GLU A 209 -12.83 6.55 5.10
N TYR A 210 -12.80 7.82 4.77
CA TYR A 210 -13.70 8.42 3.78
C TYR A 210 -12.96 8.51 2.45
N THR A 211 -13.42 7.74 1.47
CA THR A 211 -12.76 7.57 0.17
C THR A 211 -13.63 8.11 -0.96
N LEU A 212 -12.98 8.76 -1.92
CA LEU A 212 -13.60 9.28 -3.13
C LEU A 212 -12.86 8.81 -4.38
N PHE A 213 -13.64 8.56 -5.45
CA PHE A 213 -13.16 8.54 -6.81
C PHE A 213 -13.78 9.75 -7.52
N SER A 214 -12.97 10.73 -7.88
CA SER A 214 -13.43 11.96 -8.52
C SER A 214 -12.39 12.57 -9.44
N GLU A 215 -12.80 13.50 -10.30
CA GLU A 215 -11.88 14.29 -11.12
C GLU A 215 -11.07 15.29 -10.28
N LYS A 216 -11.63 15.73 -9.15
CA LYS A 216 -11.03 16.75 -8.27
C LYS A 216 -10.84 16.21 -6.86
N ILE A 217 -9.73 16.57 -6.25
CA ILE A 217 -9.51 16.32 -4.83
C ILE A 217 -10.26 17.40 -4.03
N ILE A 218 -11.05 16.95 -3.05
CA ILE A 218 -11.78 17.87 -2.13
C ILE A 218 -10.86 18.37 -1.01
N SER A 219 -11.32 19.34 -0.21
CA SER A 219 -10.55 19.84 0.92
C SER A 219 -10.43 18.81 2.06
N ASN A 220 -9.36 18.88 2.85
CA ASN A 220 -9.21 18.02 4.03
C ASN A 220 -10.40 18.15 4.99
N GLN A 221 -10.94 19.38 5.13
CA GLN A 221 -12.12 19.63 5.97
C GLN A 221 -13.35 18.85 5.49
N ASP A 222 -13.55 18.70 4.18
CA ASP A 222 -14.69 17.95 3.63
C ASP A 222 -14.54 16.45 3.91
N TYR A 223 -13.33 15.89 3.86
CA TYR A 223 -13.07 14.51 4.27
C TYR A 223 -13.38 14.31 5.75
N GLU A 224 -12.85 15.18 6.61
CA GLU A 224 -13.06 15.12 8.05
C GLU A 224 -14.53 15.24 8.43
N ASN A 225 -15.27 16.13 7.77
CA ASN A 225 -16.71 16.27 7.95
C ASN A 225 -17.45 15.00 7.55
N GLY A 226 -17.03 14.34 6.46
CA GLY A 226 -17.60 13.07 6.03
C GLY A 226 -17.38 11.93 7.04
N ILE A 227 -16.20 11.88 7.66
CA ILE A 227 -15.91 10.91 8.74
C ILE A 227 -16.76 11.23 9.98
N LYS A 228 -16.82 12.50 10.41
CA LYS A 228 -17.62 12.91 11.56
C LYS A 228 -19.10 12.59 11.38
N GLU A 229 -19.66 12.89 10.21
CA GLU A 229 -21.05 12.54 9.89
C GLU A 229 -21.30 11.03 9.99
N TYR A 230 -20.36 10.23 9.52
CA TYR A 230 -20.44 8.77 9.64
C TYR A 230 -20.44 8.32 11.10
N LEU A 231 -19.48 8.79 11.89
CA LEU A 231 -19.33 8.41 13.29
C LEU A 231 -20.58 8.76 14.11
N LEU A 232 -21.14 9.97 13.91
CA LEU A 232 -22.37 10.41 14.57
C LEU A 232 -23.58 9.56 14.20
N LYS A 233 -23.73 9.24 12.92
CA LYS A 233 -24.95 8.63 12.40
C LYS A 233 -24.99 7.12 12.56
N GLU A 234 -23.88 6.44 12.29
CA GLU A 234 -23.84 4.98 12.22
C GLU A 234 -23.28 4.32 13.49
N LEU A 235 -22.40 5.01 14.21
CA LEU A 235 -21.82 4.46 15.44
C LEU A 235 -22.38 5.11 16.71
N THR A 236 -23.27 6.08 16.57
CA THR A 236 -23.88 6.81 17.71
C THR A 236 -22.80 7.36 18.67
N LEU A 237 -21.64 7.74 18.11
CA LEU A 237 -20.50 8.27 18.85
C LEU A 237 -20.61 9.81 18.84
N PHE A 238 -20.86 10.40 19.97
CA PHE A 238 -20.98 11.80 20.42
C PHE A 238 -22.36 12.15 20.95
#